data_089621357e4e1b54021a6b2b5fc39a0c
#
_entry.id   089621357e4e1b54021a6b2b5fc39a0c
#
_cell.length_a   1.000
_cell.length_b   1.000
_cell.length_c   1.000
_cell.angle_alpha   90.00
_cell.angle_beta   90.00
_cell.angle_gamma   90.00
#
_symmetry.space_group_name_H-M   'P 1'
#
loop_
_entity.id
_entity.type
_entity.pdbx_description
1 polymer ?
#
loop_
_entity_poly.entity_id
_entity_poly.type
_entity_poly.pdbx_seq_one_letter_code
_entity_poly.pdbx_strand_id
1 'polypeptide(L)'
;MESLKFDVREATLEDLPKLKEFEQSLIAFERPFAPNLKKSAITYYDINDLIVRKDALFLVAEIEGKLAGSGYGLLKNAVPYKTPAKFTYLGFMYVVPSNRGKGIIGDIIERLIKWSHEKNIYEIQLDVYAENEW
;
A
#
# COMPACT_ATOMS: atom_id res chain seq x y z
N MET A 1 -26.78 9.26 -10.44
CA MET A 1 -25.42 9.70 -10.72
C MET A 1 -24.47 8.55 -10.64
N GLU A 2 -23.64 8.40 -11.64
CA GLU A 2 -22.72 7.30 -11.65
C GLU A 2 -21.49 7.60 -10.81
N SER A 3 -21.08 6.61 -10.05
CA SER A 3 -19.83 6.69 -9.32
C SER A 3 -18.67 6.60 -10.30
N LEU A 4 -17.60 7.28 -9.98
CA LEU A 4 -16.36 7.11 -10.73
C LEU A 4 -15.89 5.66 -10.54
N LYS A 5 -15.65 4.99 -11.64
CA LYS A 5 -15.22 3.60 -11.60
C LYS A 5 -13.71 3.50 -11.61
N PHE A 6 -13.20 2.57 -10.85
CA PHE A 6 -11.78 2.27 -10.84
C PHE A 6 -11.60 0.76 -10.89
N ASP A 7 -10.44 0.34 -11.40
CA ASP A 7 -10.07 -1.07 -11.45
C ASP A 7 -8.87 -1.29 -10.55
N VAL A 8 -8.90 -2.38 -9.78
CA VAL A 8 -7.77 -2.77 -8.96
C VAL A 8 -7.12 -4.00 -9.59
N ARG A 9 -5.82 -3.95 -9.75
CA ARG A 9 -5.05 -5.04 -10.34
C ARG A 9 -3.69 -5.17 -9.68
N GLU A 10 -2.99 -6.25 -9.96
CA GLU A 10 -1.63 -6.39 -9.48
C GLU A 10 -0.71 -5.41 -10.22
N ALA A 11 0.25 -4.86 -9.48
CA ALA A 11 1.25 -3.99 -10.06
C ALA A 11 2.23 -4.81 -10.91
N THR A 12 2.77 -4.17 -11.93
CA THR A 12 3.83 -4.73 -12.76
C THR A 12 5.02 -3.79 -12.73
N LEU A 13 6.15 -4.25 -13.26
CA LEU A 13 7.34 -3.39 -13.31
C LEU A 13 7.13 -2.16 -14.18
N GLU A 14 6.17 -2.20 -15.09
CA GLU A 14 5.82 -1.03 -15.90
C GLU A 14 5.23 0.10 -15.07
N ASP A 15 4.66 -0.22 -13.89
CA ASP A 15 4.10 0.76 -12.99
C ASP A 15 5.15 1.46 -12.14
N LEU A 16 6.38 0.96 -12.14
CA LEU A 16 7.43 1.42 -11.23
C LEU A 16 7.67 2.93 -11.27
N PRO A 17 7.79 3.58 -12.44
CA PRO A 17 8.02 5.03 -12.45
C PRO A 17 6.92 5.81 -11.72
N LYS A 18 5.65 5.43 -11.95
CA LYS A 18 4.54 6.13 -11.32
C LYS A 18 4.46 5.83 -9.83
N LEU A 19 4.76 4.59 -9.44
CA LEU A 19 4.78 4.22 -8.03
C LEU A 19 5.88 4.96 -7.27
N LYS A 20 7.01 5.23 -7.91
CA LYS A 20 8.06 6.04 -7.29
C LYS A 20 7.61 7.47 -7.07
N GLU A 21 6.80 8.02 -8.00
CA GLU A 21 6.21 9.34 -7.79
C GLU A 21 5.25 9.34 -6.60
N PHE A 22 4.45 8.27 -6.46
CA PHE A 22 3.54 8.11 -5.32
C PHE A 22 4.33 8.06 -4.02
N GLU A 23 5.44 7.33 -4.01
CA GLU A 23 6.27 7.21 -2.82
C GLU A 23 6.81 8.57 -2.39
N GLN A 24 7.29 9.37 -3.34
CA GLN A 24 7.80 10.71 -3.00
C GLN A 24 6.69 11.62 -2.48
N SER A 25 5.50 11.51 -3.04
CA SER A 25 4.36 12.28 -2.56
C SER A 25 3.97 11.87 -1.15
N LEU A 26 4.00 10.58 -0.85
CA LEU A 26 3.69 10.06 0.46
C LEU A 26 4.71 10.51 1.50
N ILE A 27 5.98 10.44 1.16
CA ILE A 27 7.06 10.90 2.04
C ILE A 27 6.88 12.37 2.36
N ALA A 28 6.60 13.20 1.35
CA ALA A 28 6.39 14.63 1.56
C ALA A 28 5.21 14.90 2.48
N PHE A 29 4.14 14.12 2.34
CA PHE A 29 2.96 14.26 3.19
C PHE A 29 3.26 13.86 4.63
N GLU A 30 4.03 12.80 4.82
CA GLU A 30 4.28 12.23 6.16
C GLU A 30 5.37 12.94 6.95
N ARG A 31 6.24 13.72 6.31
CA ARG A 31 7.34 14.38 7.01
C ARG A 31 6.93 15.21 8.22
N PRO A 32 5.83 15.96 8.18
CA PRO A 32 5.41 16.71 9.36
C PRO A 32 5.07 15.82 10.55
N PHE A 33 4.69 14.58 10.31
CA PHE A 33 4.29 13.62 11.35
C PHE A 33 5.44 12.71 11.77
N ALA A 34 6.56 12.76 11.05
CA ALA A 34 7.72 11.92 11.31
C ALA A 34 8.99 12.76 11.17
N PRO A 35 9.25 13.64 12.15
CA PRO A 35 10.34 14.62 12.04
C PRO A 35 11.74 13.99 11.96
N ASN A 36 11.86 12.71 12.28
CA ASN A 36 13.15 12.02 12.23
C ASN A 36 13.52 11.58 10.80
N LEU A 37 12.66 11.76 9.83
CA LEU A 37 12.99 11.43 8.46
C LEU A 37 14.05 12.38 7.92
N LYS A 38 14.97 11.83 7.14
CA LYS A 38 16.03 12.62 6.53
C LYS A 38 15.43 13.58 5.51
N LYS A 39 16.09 14.73 5.33
CA LYS A 39 15.65 15.72 4.37
C LYS A 39 15.96 15.33 2.94
N SER A 40 16.98 14.51 2.73
CA SER A 40 17.31 14.03 1.38
C SER A 40 16.24 13.06 0.90
N ALA A 41 16.25 12.74 -0.39
CA ALA A 41 15.32 11.78 -0.96
C ALA A 41 15.40 10.49 -0.15
N ILE A 42 14.24 10.03 0.32
CA ILE A 42 14.12 8.84 1.14
C ILE A 42 13.32 7.80 0.36
N THR A 43 13.77 6.57 0.43
CA THR A 43 13.04 5.46 -0.15
C THR A 43 12.50 4.60 0.99
N TYR A 44 11.19 4.61 1.20
CA TYR A 44 10.54 3.81 2.23
C TYR A 44 10.49 2.33 1.84
N TYR A 45 10.37 2.06 0.55
CA TYR A 45 10.05 0.73 0.07
C TYR A 45 10.94 0.34 -1.07
N ASP A 46 11.31 -0.92 -1.13
CA ASP A 46 11.91 -1.47 -2.33
C ASP A 46 10.76 -1.93 -3.22
N ILE A 47 10.22 -1.00 -3.99
CA ILE A 47 9.00 -1.24 -4.78
C ILE A 47 9.23 -2.35 -5.80
N ASN A 48 10.38 -2.34 -6.46
CA ASN A 48 10.72 -3.37 -7.44
C ASN A 48 10.66 -4.76 -6.80
N ASP A 49 11.30 -4.91 -5.65
CA ASP A 49 11.30 -6.18 -4.91
C ASP A 49 9.90 -6.60 -4.51
N LEU A 50 9.10 -5.64 -4.00
CA LEU A 50 7.74 -5.93 -3.57
C LEU A 50 6.84 -6.40 -4.71
N ILE A 51 7.07 -5.86 -5.92
CA ILE A 51 6.27 -6.26 -7.08
C ILE A 51 6.57 -7.69 -7.49
N VAL A 52 7.83 -8.12 -7.42
CA VAL A 52 8.24 -9.41 -7.97
C VAL A 52 8.30 -10.55 -6.97
N ARG A 53 8.33 -10.26 -5.67
CA ARG A 53 8.48 -11.33 -4.68
C ARG A 53 7.17 -12.10 -4.48
N LYS A 54 7.30 -13.37 -4.11
CA LYS A 54 6.13 -14.27 -4.03
C LYS A 54 5.34 -14.14 -2.73
N ASP A 55 5.95 -13.59 -1.69
CA ASP A 55 5.30 -13.42 -0.39
C ASP A 55 4.67 -12.05 -0.21
N ALA A 56 4.46 -11.33 -1.30
CA ALA A 56 3.81 -10.02 -1.29
C ALA A 56 2.80 -9.94 -2.43
N LEU A 57 1.78 -9.14 -2.19
CA LEU A 57 0.81 -8.79 -3.23
C LEU A 57 0.76 -7.27 -3.32
N PHE A 58 1.22 -6.72 -4.43
CA PHE A 58 1.24 -5.28 -4.65
C PHE A 58 0.11 -4.93 -5.60
N LEU A 59 -0.84 -4.13 -5.12
CA LEU A 59 -2.01 -3.75 -5.90
C LEU A 59 -1.96 -2.28 -6.28
N VAL A 60 -2.50 -1.97 -7.45
CA VAL A 60 -2.70 -0.60 -7.89
C VAL A 60 -4.13 -0.43 -8.35
N ALA A 61 -4.63 0.78 -8.23
CA ALA A 61 -5.95 1.15 -8.75
C ALA A 61 -5.76 2.07 -9.94
N GLU A 62 -6.55 1.85 -10.99
CA GLU A 62 -6.52 2.67 -12.19
C GLU A 62 -7.86 3.34 -12.42
N ILE A 63 -7.82 4.57 -12.90
CA ILE A 63 -8.99 5.28 -13.39
C ILE A 63 -8.63 5.77 -14.79
N GLU A 64 -9.39 5.29 -15.78
CA GLU A 64 -9.17 5.69 -17.17
C GLU A 64 -7.73 5.47 -17.62
N GLY A 65 -7.15 4.34 -17.21
CA GLY A 65 -5.80 3.96 -17.60
C GLY A 65 -4.69 4.65 -16.83
N LYS A 66 -5.02 5.47 -15.83
CA LYS A 66 -4.02 6.17 -15.02
C LYS A 66 -4.04 5.63 -13.60
N LEU A 67 -2.87 5.47 -13.00
CA LEU A 67 -2.80 5.02 -11.62
C LEU A 67 -3.37 6.08 -10.69
N ALA A 68 -4.26 5.65 -9.82
CA ALA A 68 -4.94 6.52 -8.85
C ALA A 68 -4.62 6.14 -7.41
N GLY A 69 -4.12 4.94 -7.18
CA GLY A 69 -3.82 4.49 -5.83
C GLY A 69 -2.97 3.24 -5.81
N SER A 70 -2.49 2.90 -4.62
CA SER A 70 -1.63 1.73 -4.42
C SER A 70 -1.75 1.18 -3.01
N GLY A 71 -1.27 -0.04 -2.83
CA GLY A 71 -1.13 -0.66 -1.53
C GLY A 71 -0.55 -2.05 -1.69
N TYR A 72 0.17 -2.54 -0.68
CA TYR A 72 0.69 -3.89 -0.72
C TYR A 72 0.45 -4.62 0.59
N GLY A 73 0.45 -5.95 0.49
CA GLY A 73 0.51 -6.83 1.65
C GLY A 73 1.78 -7.64 1.57
N LEU A 74 2.45 -7.83 2.70
CA LEU A 74 3.68 -8.61 2.78
C LEU A 74 3.55 -9.57 3.94
N LEU A 75 3.76 -10.86 3.65
CA LEU A 75 3.75 -11.89 4.69
C LEU A 75 5.02 -11.78 5.51
N LYS A 76 4.89 -11.67 6.82
CA LYS A 76 6.03 -11.54 7.73
C LYS A 76 5.93 -12.56 8.85
N ASN A 77 7.07 -12.89 9.42
CA ASN A 77 7.16 -13.71 10.61
C ASN A 77 7.22 -12.80 11.82
N ALA A 78 6.39 -13.11 12.82
CA ALA A 78 6.49 -12.43 14.11
C ALA A 78 7.73 -12.93 14.86
N VAL A 79 8.11 -12.22 15.94
CA VAL A 79 9.19 -12.70 16.78
C VAL A 79 8.86 -14.09 17.32
N PRO A 80 9.86 -14.95 17.58
CA PRO A 80 9.60 -16.36 17.90
C PRO A 80 8.67 -16.62 19.06
N TYR A 81 8.65 -15.74 20.05
CA TYR A 81 7.84 -15.92 21.24
C TYR A 81 6.45 -15.30 21.14
N LYS A 82 6.10 -14.71 19.98
CA LYS A 82 4.77 -14.12 19.79
C LYS A 82 3.82 -15.09 19.13
N THR A 83 2.57 -14.92 19.45
CA THR A 83 1.46 -15.65 18.83
C THR A 83 0.48 -14.61 18.29
N PRO A 84 0.09 -14.65 17.00
CA PRO A 84 0.44 -15.67 16.02
C PRO A 84 1.88 -15.53 15.51
N ALA A 85 2.40 -16.61 14.95
CA ALA A 85 3.78 -16.63 14.43
C ALA A 85 3.94 -15.85 13.12
N LYS A 86 2.86 -15.62 12.40
CA LYS A 86 2.89 -14.92 11.13
C LYS A 86 1.81 -13.85 11.08
N PHE A 87 2.09 -12.80 10.33
CA PHE A 87 1.12 -11.73 10.10
C PHE A 87 1.34 -11.16 8.71
N THR A 88 0.33 -10.42 8.23
CA THR A 88 0.44 -9.68 6.97
C THR A 88 0.57 -8.21 7.31
N TYR A 89 1.64 -7.60 6.82
CA TYR A 89 1.85 -6.17 6.96
C TYR A 89 1.32 -5.47 5.71
N LEU A 90 0.51 -4.44 5.91
CA LEU A 90 -0.01 -3.62 4.81
C LEU A 90 0.76 -2.30 4.78
N GLY A 91 1.18 -1.90 3.60
CA GLY A 91 1.95 -0.67 3.45
C GLY A 91 1.72 -0.01 2.11
N PHE A 92 2.34 1.14 1.94
CA PHE A 92 2.26 1.96 0.75
C PHE A 92 0.81 2.29 0.36
N MET A 93 -0.02 2.57 1.35
CA MET A 93 -1.41 2.94 1.10
C MET A 93 -1.46 4.40 0.66
N TYR A 94 -1.65 4.61 -0.62
CA TYR A 94 -1.66 5.95 -1.19
C TYR A 94 -2.76 6.10 -2.22
N VAL A 95 -3.44 7.23 -2.20
CA VAL A 95 -4.42 7.60 -3.22
C VAL A 95 -4.10 9.02 -3.67
N VAL A 96 -4.10 9.23 -4.97
CA VAL A 96 -3.94 10.57 -5.53
C VAL A 96 -4.98 11.48 -4.89
N PRO A 97 -4.58 12.67 -4.40
CA PRO A 97 -5.50 13.52 -3.63
C PRO A 97 -6.86 13.78 -4.28
N SER A 98 -6.89 13.98 -5.60
CA SER A 98 -8.15 14.23 -6.30
C SER A 98 -9.09 13.04 -6.31
N ASN A 99 -8.60 11.85 -5.96
CA ASN A 99 -9.40 10.62 -5.99
C ASN A 99 -9.68 10.05 -4.60
N ARG A 100 -9.38 10.80 -3.56
CA ARG A 100 -9.69 10.38 -2.19
C ARG A 100 -11.19 10.43 -1.93
N GLY A 101 -11.64 9.59 -1.02
CA GLY A 101 -13.06 9.54 -0.67
C GLY A 101 -13.90 8.72 -1.63
N LYS A 102 -13.29 7.95 -2.55
CA LYS A 102 -14.01 7.15 -3.53
C LYS A 102 -13.98 5.65 -3.24
N GLY A 103 -13.43 5.27 -2.10
CA GLY A 103 -13.40 3.87 -1.70
C GLY A 103 -12.22 3.07 -2.24
N ILE A 104 -11.24 3.72 -2.85
CA ILE A 104 -10.10 3.03 -3.46
C ILE A 104 -9.28 2.29 -2.40
N ILE A 105 -8.92 2.96 -1.31
CA ILE A 105 -8.12 2.34 -0.25
C ILE A 105 -8.90 1.20 0.40
N GLY A 106 -10.19 1.40 0.65
CA GLY A 106 -11.03 0.34 1.22
C GLY A 106 -11.04 -0.91 0.36
N ASP A 107 -11.17 -0.74 -0.95
CA ASP A 107 -11.18 -1.88 -1.87
C ASP A 107 -9.80 -2.58 -1.88
N ILE A 108 -8.72 -1.80 -1.92
CA ILE A 108 -7.38 -2.38 -1.89
C ILE A 108 -7.17 -3.17 -0.59
N ILE A 109 -7.54 -2.59 0.55
CA ILE A 109 -7.40 -3.26 1.85
C ILE A 109 -8.21 -4.55 1.89
N GLU A 110 -9.45 -4.53 1.41
CA GLU A 110 -10.28 -5.74 1.38
C GLU A 110 -9.64 -6.85 0.57
N ARG A 111 -9.09 -6.51 -0.59
CA ARG A 111 -8.42 -7.51 -1.43
C ARG A 111 -7.18 -8.07 -0.77
N LEU A 112 -6.42 -7.24 -0.08
CA LEU A 112 -5.22 -7.68 0.64
C LEU A 112 -5.57 -8.57 1.83
N ILE A 113 -6.63 -8.22 2.55
CA ILE A 113 -7.10 -9.05 3.67
C ILE A 113 -7.57 -10.41 3.17
N LYS A 114 -8.33 -10.42 2.07
CA LYS A 114 -8.78 -11.68 1.49
C LYS A 114 -7.60 -12.55 1.08
N TRP A 115 -6.59 -11.94 0.45
CA TRP A 115 -5.39 -12.66 0.06
C TRP A 115 -4.67 -13.25 1.28
N SER A 116 -4.57 -12.49 2.36
CA SER A 116 -3.96 -12.94 3.60
C SER A 116 -4.71 -14.16 4.17
N HIS A 117 -6.04 -14.08 4.18
CA HIS A 117 -6.88 -15.18 4.67
C HIS A 117 -6.72 -16.42 3.81
N GLU A 118 -6.55 -16.26 2.52
CA GLU A 118 -6.30 -17.38 1.61
C GLU A 118 -4.98 -18.07 1.91
N LYS A 119 -4.05 -17.37 2.55
CA LYS A 119 -2.78 -17.92 3.02
C LYS A 119 -2.86 -18.43 4.46
N ASN A 120 -4.06 -18.44 5.03
CA ASN A 120 -4.31 -18.84 6.43
C ASN A 120 -3.62 -17.92 7.44
N ILE A 121 -3.49 -16.64 7.09
CA ILE A 121 -2.90 -15.64 7.98
C ILE A 121 -3.97 -14.60 8.29
N TYR A 122 -4.33 -14.47 9.55
CA TYR A 122 -5.45 -13.66 10.00
C TYR A 122 -5.04 -12.44 10.81
N GLU A 123 -3.76 -12.33 11.16
CA GLU A 123 -3.24 -11.14 11.83
C GLU A 123 -2.82 -10.13 10.76
N ILE A 124 -3.36 -8.93 10.84
CA ILE A 124 -3.10 -7.86 9.89
C ILE A 124 -2.52 -6.67 10.66
N GLN A 125 -1.42 -6.12 10.17
CA GLN A 125 -0.83 -4.93 10.76
C GLN A 125 -0.75 -3.82 9.72
N LEU A 126 -1.10 -2.63 10.12
CA LEU A 126 -1.10 -1.45 9.26
C LEU A 126 -0.69 -0.24 10.10
N ASP A 127 0.35 0.44 9.66
CA ASP A 127 0.82 1.66 10.33
C ASP A 127 0.29 2.89 9.59
N VAL A 128 -0.41 3.75 10.31
CA VAL A 128 -0.87 5.03 9.76
C VAL A 128 -0.64 6.12 10.78
N TYR A 129 -0.46 7.32 10.31
CA TYR A 129 -0.46 8.49 11.20
C TYR A 129 -1.90 8.93 11.41
N ALA A 130 -2.20 9.41 12.63
CA ALA A 130 -3.57 9.75 12.99
C ALA A 130 -4.18 10.82 12.10
N GLU A 131 -3.35 11.69 11.54
CA GLU A 131 -3.79 12.79 10.69
C GLU A 131 -3.97 12.40 9.22
N ASN A 132 -3.64 11.17 8.86
CA ASN A 132 -3.85 10.72 7.48
C ASN A 132 -5.33 10.52 7.21
N GLU A 133 -5.77 11.05 6.09
CA GLU A 133 -7.14 10.86 5.62
C GLU A 133 -7.12 10.18 4.26
N TRP A 134 -7.76 9.05 4.19
CA TRP A 134 -7.80 8.24 2.98
C TRP A 134 -9.24 8.14 2.46
#